data_1b934e466016158cda00610654948b45
#
_entry.id   1b934e466016158cda00610654948b45
#
_cell.length_a   1.000
_cell.length_b   1.000
_cell.length_c   1.000
_cell.angle_alpha   90.00
_cell.angle_beta   90.00
_cell.angle_gamma   90.00
#
_symmetry.space_group_name_H-M   'P 1'
#
loop_
_entity.id
_entity.type
_entity.pdbx_description
1 polymer ?
#
loop_
_entity_poly.entity_id
_entity_poly.type
_entity_poly.pdbx_seq_one_letter_code
_entity_poly.pdbx_strand_id
1 'polypeptide(L)'
;MSAARWSYALNQWDTNIDTFVRKREHERALKTVSISGFSAVELTAASFGAWEPLGNPRQIRDLYGSVAAFGEVLRGCALDGISSYVYDPFIGFDVEMGRGHDPLDPSSAGPIAETSEWFAGTVRELGGSVLVVRPVGSAWQTGPLDDSQIEVLANLWDAVGRRTAALGVELALHVDFLSALRLGDGLDRLLAATAADVVGLALDTAELAVAGMDPVAVYRRHAGRVRHVQLKDAREVVDEAEAMTPHAEQFVRTEGGRRGIERWFFEPTDEGGLVDFEAFVSALHEHGYAGWIVVESDQSPHPAESTMVSGWYVQNRLAPLLAR
;
A
#
# COMPACT_ATOMS: atom_id res chain seq x y z
N MET A 1 19.62 13.84 -10.02
CA MET A 1 18.66 12.75 -9.77
C MET A 1 17.56 13.32 -8.89
N SER A 2 16.28 13.03 -9.13
CA SER A 2 15.20 13.43 -8.21
C SER A 2 15.41 12.71 -6.88
N ALA A 3 15.32 13.45 -5.76
CA ALA A 3 15.38 12.84 -4.45
C ALA A 3 14.08 12.06 -4.19
N ALA A 4 14.14 10.99 -3.41
CA ALA A 4 12.95 10.30 -2.92
C ALA A 4 12.02 11.29 -2.17
N ARG A 5 10.72 11.09 -2.27
CA ARG A 5 9.69 11.97 -1.73
C ARG A 5 8.90 11.26 -0.65
N TRP A 6 8.44 12.00 0.35
CA TRP A 6 7.75 11.45 1.51
C TRP A 6 6.25 11.69 1.42
N SER A 7 5.49 10.64 1.64
CA SER A 7 4.03 10.62 1.66
C SER A 7 3.53 9.92 2.92
N TYR A 8 2.23 10.04 3.22
CA TYR A 8 1.61 9.42 4.37
C TYR A 8 0.34 8.67 3.98
N ALA A 9 0.21 7.43 4.44
CA ALA A 9 -0.99 6.64 4.22
C ALA A 9 -2.12 7.07 5.17
N LEU A 10 -3.33 7.19 4.63
CA LEU A 10 -4.47 7.69 5.40
C LEU A 10 -5.29 6.60 6.08
N ASN A 11 -4.90 5.34 5.95
CA ASN A 11 -5.63 4.16 6.44
C ASN A 11 -5.85 4.13 7.96
N GLN A 12 -4.98 4.74 8.74
CA GLN A 12 -5.12 4.80 10.21
C GLN A 12 -6.17 5.78 10.73
N TRP A 13 -6.62 6.70 9.90
CA TRP A 13 -7.66 7.64 10.29
C TRP A 13 -8.98 6.90 10.36
N ASP A 14 -9.26 6.34 11.55
CA ASP A 14 -10.42 5.51 11.80
C ASP A 14 -11.69 6.20 11.35
N THR A 15 -12.36 5.47 10.55
CA THR A 15 -13.64 5.74 10.04
C THR A 15 -14.71 5.40 11.08
N ASN A 16 -14.68 6.03 12.22
CA ASN A 16 -15.96 6.18 12.90
C ASN A 16 -16.84 6.95 11.92
N ILE A 17 -17.66 6.19 11.18
CA ILE A 17 -18.48 6.62 10.05
C ILE A 17 -19.17 7.95 10.34
N ASP A 18 -19.67 8.15 11.55
CA ASP A 18 -20.33 9.37 11.98
C ASP A 18 -19.43 10.61 12.02
N THR A 19 -18.12 10.43 12.23
CA THR A 19 -17.17 11.54 12.35
C THR A 19 -16.48 11.83 11.04
N PHE A 20 -16.14 10.79 10.28
CA PHE A 20 -15.28 10.87 9.11
C PHE A 20 -15.99 11.14 7.78
N VAL A 21 -17.31 10.93 7.71
CA VAL A 21 -18.13 11.38 6.54
C VAL A 21 -18.14 12.89 6.35
N ARG A 22 -17.59 13.66 7.28
CA ARG A 22 -17.59 15.14 7.19
C ARG A 22 -16.33 15.60 6.46
N LYS A 23 -16.46 16.32 5.36
CA LYS A 23 -15.35 16.96 4.64
C LYS A 23 -14.39 17.73 5.56
N ARG A 24 -14.91 18.31 6.62
CA ARG A 24 -14.12 19.01 7.64
C ARG A 24 -13.09 18.09 8.32
N GLU A 25 -13.44 16.84 8.59
CA GLU A 25 -12.53 15.89 9.25
C GLU A 25 -11.48 15.40 8.25
N HIS A 26 -11.84 15.22 6.98
CA HIS A 26 -10.86 14.97 5.91
C HIS A 26 -9.83 16.08 5.83
N GLU A 27 -10.27 17.34 5.78
CA GLU A 27 -9.35 18.49 5.74
C GLU A 27 -8.46 18.57 6.99
N ARG A 28 -8.97 18.23 8.17
CA ARG A 28 -8.15 18.20 9.39
C ARG A 28 -7.06 17.14 9.29
N ALA A 29 -7.39 15.95 8.83
CA ALA A 29 -6.43 14.87 8.60
C ALA A 29 -5.36 15.29 7.58
N LEU A 30 -5.78 15.81 6.43
CA LEU A 30 -4.88 16.27 5.37
C LEU A 30 -3.95 17.40 5.85
N LYS A 31 -4.49 18.37 6.62
CA LYS A 31 -3.67 19.42 7.23
C LYS A 31 -2.69 18.88 8.27
N THR A 32 -3.09 17.85 9.05
CA THR A 32 -2.17 17.21 10.00
C THR A 32 -1.01 16.53 9.27
N VAL A 33 -1.29 15.81 8.16
CA VAL A 33 -0.26 15.22 7.32
C VAL A 33 0.71 16.27 6.80
N SER A 34 0.19 17.37 6.24
CA SER A 34 1.01 18.47 5.72
C SER A 34 1.86 19.15 6.81
N ILE A 35 1.28 19.45 7.97
CA ILE A 35 2.00 20.03 9.12
C ILE A 35 3.12 19.10 9.61
N SER A 36 2.92 17.79 9.50
CA SER A 36 3.93 16.78 9.87
C SER A 36 5.07 16.66 8.85
N GLY A 37 5.04 17.43 7.75
CA GLY A 37 6.13 17.52 6.78
C GLY A 37 6.03 16.58 5.60
N PHE A 38 4.89 15.92 5.42
CA PHE A 38 4.62 15.10 4.23
C PHE A 38 4.04 15.97 3.11
N SER A 39 4.43 15.70 1.87
CA SER A 39 3.99 16.48 0.70
C SER A 39 2.84 15.85 -0.07
N ALA A 40 2.50 14.60 0.19
CA ALA A 40 1.42 13.88 -0.45
C ALA A 40 0.77 12.87 0.50
N VAL A 41 -0.33 12.26 0.08
CA VAL A 41 -0.98 11.17 0.79
C VAL A 41 -1.10 9.94 -0.10
N GLU A 42 -1.17 8.76 0.51
CA GLU A 42 -1.60 7.53 -0.13
C GLU A 42 -3.06 7.27 0.21
N LEU A 43 -3.85 6.90 -0.79
CA LEU A 43 -5.22 6.47 -0.63
C LEU A 43 -5.31 4.95 -0.67
N THR A 44 -6.23 4.38 0.10
CA THR A 44 -6.40 2.94 0.19
C THR A 44 -7.84 2.54 -0.05
N ALA A 45 -8.03 1.64 -0.99
CA ALA A 45 -9.30 0.99 -1.29
C ALA A 45 -9.23 -0.50 -0.89
N ALA A 46 -8.84 -0.76 0.35
CA ALA A 46 -8.69 -2.10 0.91
C ALA A 46 -9.74 -2.36 1.99
N SER A 47 -9.98 -3.63 2.30
CA SER A 47 -11.12 -4.07 3.11
C SER A 47 -10.99 -3.83 4.61
N PHE A 48 -9.82 -3.47 5.10
CA PHE A 48 -9.56 -3.46 6.54
C PHE A 48 -9.59 -2.05 7.12
N GLY A 49 -10.79 -1.55 7.41
CA GLY A 49 -10.96 -0.24 8.05
C GLY A 49 -10.52 0.94 7.18
N ALA A 50 -10.31 0.68 5.90
CA ALA A 50 -9.96 1.70 4.96
C ALA A 50 -10.98 2.83 4.95
N TRP A 51 -10.52 3.98 4.59
CA TRP A 51 -11.28 5.21 4.40
C TRP A 51 -12.43 5.02 3.43
N GLU A 52 -13.53 4.42 3.89
CA GLU A 52 -14.68 4.22 3.04
C GLU A 52 -15.07 5.47 2.24
N PRO A 53 -15.08 6.69 2.82
CA PRO A 53 -15.39 7.89 2.06
C PRO A 53 -14.41 8.28 0.96
N LEU A 54 -13.17 7.79 1.02
CA LEU A 54 -12.14 7.99 -0.01
C LEU A 54 -11.64 6.66 -0.58
N GLY A 55 -12.30 5.57 -0.23
CA GLY A 55 -11.93 4.20 -0.56
C GLY A 55 -12.06 3.85 -2.04
N ASN A 56 -12.77 4.67 -2.84
CA ASN A 56 -12.80 4.52 -4.28
C ASN A 56 -13.11 5.84 -5.00
N PRO A 57 -12.79 5.96 -6.29
CA PRO A 57 -12.99 7.18 -7.06
C PRO A 57 -14.46 7.65 -7.14
N ARG A 58 -15.42 6.73 -7.03
CA ARG A 58 -16.85 7.08 -7.02
C ARG A 58 -17.21 7.83 -5.75
N GLN A 59 -16.79 7.32 -4.59
CA GLN A 59 -17.01 8.00 -3.30
C GLN A 59 -16.37 9.39 -3.26
N ILE A 60 -15.17 9.54 -3.82
CA ILE A 60 -14.55 10.86 -3.97
C ILE A 60 -15.45 11.80 -4.79
N ARG A 61 -16.00 11.33 -5.91
CA ARG A 61 -16.92 12.14 -6.74
C ARG A 61 -18.22 12.47 -6.00
N ASP A 62 -18.79 11.51 -5.29
CA ASP A 62 -20.03 11.71 -4.54
C ASP A 62 -19.85 12.75 -3.42
N LEU A 63 -18.71 12.74 -2.75
CA LEU A 63 -18.41 13.67 -1.66
C LEU A 63 -17.98 15.06 -2.16
N TYR A 64 -17.17 15.14 -3.19
CA TYR A 64 -16.51 16.37 -3.63
C TYR A 64 -17.05 16.91 -4.95
N GLY A 65 -17.92 16.16 -5.64
CA GLY A 65 -18.48 16.48 -6.95
C GLY A 65 -17.61 16.02 -8.13
N SER A 66 -16.30 15.92 -7.94
CA SER A 66 -15.36 15.37 -8.92
C SER A 66 -14.03 14.98 -8.26
N VAL A 67 -13.23 14.15 -8.93
CA VAL A 67 -11.86 13.83 -8.52
C VAL A 67 -10.99 15.09 -8.55
N ALA A 68 -11.15 15.94 -9.58
CA ALA A 68 -10.43 17.22 -9.67
C ALA A 68 -10.74 18.16 -8.48
N ALA A 69 -12.01 18.22 -8.04
CA ALA A 69 -12.38 19.03 -6.88
C ALA A 69 -11.73 18.53 -5.58
N PHE A 70 -11.57 17.23 -5.42
CA PHE A 70 -10.78 16.68 -4.31
C PHE A 70 -9.29 17.06 -4.44
N GLY A 71 -8.74 17.07 -5.65
CA GLY A 71 -7.39 17.56 -5.91
C GLY A 71 -7.18 19.01 -5.46
N GLU A 72 -8.19 19.89 -5.62
CA GLU A 72 -8.14 21.27 -5.09
C GLU A 72 -8.13 21.27 -3.55
N VAL A 73 -8.86 20.36 -2.90
CA VAL A 73 -8.82 20.23 -1.44
C VAL A 73 -7.45 19.83 -0.95
N LEU A 74 -6.78 18.87 -1.62
CA LEU A 74 -5.41 18.47 -1.32
C LEU A 74 -4.46 19.68 -1.40
N ARG A 75 -4.51 20.45 -2.50
CA ARG A 75 -3.71 21.66 -2.67
C ARG A 75 -4.05 22.73 -1.63
N GLY A 76 -5.32 22.89 -1.28
CA GLY A 76 -5.77 23.78 -0.21
C GLY A 76 -5.25 23.39 1.18
N CYS A 77 -4.87 22.13 1.36
CA CYS A 77 -4.20 21.60 2.56
C CYS A 77 -2.65 21.63 2.45
N ALA A 78 -2.11 22.29 1.42
CA ALA A 78 -0.67 22.35 1.12
C ALA A 78 -0.04 20.96 0.84
N LEU A 79 -0.79 20.09 0.17
CA LEU A 79 -0.33 18.79 -0.36
C LEU A 79 -0.22 18.87 -1.89
N ASP A 80 0.80 18.25 -2.47
CA ASP A 80 1.02 18.21 -3.92
C ASP A 80 -0.04 17.36 -4.65
N GLY A 81 -0.63 16.39 -3.95
CA GLY A 81 -1.61 15.47 -4.47
C GLY A 81 -1.57 14.14 -3.71
N ILE A 82 -1.74 13.03 -4.44
CA ILE A 82 -1.51 11.69 -3.88
C ILE A 82 -0.19 11.11 -4.39
N SER A 83 0.43 10.22 -3.63
CA SER A 83 1.59 9.43 -4.10
C SER A 83 1.11 8.25 -4.93
N SER A 84 0.09 7.58 -4.45
CA SER A 84 -0.34 6.25 -4.84
C SER A 84 -1.77 5.97 -4.42
N TYR A 85 -2.33 4.92 -4.99
CA TYR A 85 -3.58 4.32 -4.56
C TYR A 85 -3.39 2.82 -4.37
N VAL A 86 -3.77 2.31 -3.20
CA VAL A 86 -3.76 0.86 -2.91
C VAL A 86 -5.12 0.27 -3.26
N TYR A 87 -5.13 -0.82 -4.01
CA TYR A 87 -6.31 -1.49 -4.48
C TYR A 87 -6.22 -3.01 -4.27
N ASP A 88 -7.27 -3.59 -3.68
CA ASP A 88 -7.39 -5.05 -3.51
C ASP A 88 -8.49 -5.59 -4.44
N PRO A 89 -8.15 -6.38 -5.47
CA PRO A 89 -9.13 -6.92 -6.42
C PRO A 89 -10.15 -7.88 -5.78
N PHE A 90 -9.85 -8.46 -4.62
CA PHE A 90 -10.80 -9.34 -3.91
C PHE A 90 -11.99 -8.60 -3.31
N ILE A 91 -11.99 -7.27 -3.34
CA ILE A 91 -13.05 -6.43 -2.76
C ILE A 91 -13.93 -5.87 -3.87
N GLY A 92 -15.24 -6.00 -3.70
CA GLY A 92 -16.20 -5.30 -4.53
C GLY A 92 -16.36 -3.85 -4.04
N PHE A 93 -16.11 -2.89 -4.93
CA PHE A 93 -16.12 -1.46 -4.57
C PHE A 93 -17.47 -0.77 -4.74
N ASP A 94 -18.41 -1.38 -5.43
CA ASP A 94 -19.78 -0.89 -5.51
C ASP A 94 -20.78 -1.98 -5.94
N VAL A 95 -22.07 -1.64 -5.87
CA VAL A 95 -23.16 -2.56 -6.24
C VAL A 95 -23.14 -2.91 -7.73
N GLU A 96 -22.64 -2.03 -8.58
CA GLU A 96 -22.57 -2.22 -10.03
C GLU A 96 -21.33 -3.03 -10.44
N MET A 97 -20.22 -2.88 -9.71
CA MET A 97 -19.00 -3.65 -9.95
C MET A 97 -19.03 -5.05 -9.32
N GLY A 98 -20.04 -5.33 -8.49
CA GLY A 98 -20.33 -6.66 -7.97
C GLY A 98 -19.33 -7.16 -6.92
N ARG A 99 -19.02 -8.46 -7.00
CA ARG A 99 -18.10 -9.14 -6.09
C ARG A 99 -16.66 -8.79 -6.43
N GLY A 100 -15.78 -8.92 -5.44
CA GLY A 100 -14.34 -8.96 -5.70
C GLY A 100 -13.96 -10.08 -6.67
N HIS A 101 -12.82 -9.95 -7.29
CA HIS A 101 -12.31 -10.83 -8.33
C HIS A 101 -11.03 -11.52 -7.87
N ASP A 102 -10.96 -12.84 -8.03
CA ASP A 102 -9.74 -13.61 -7.74
C ASP A 102 -8.78 -13.51 -8.93
N PRO A 103 -7.55 -13.02 -8.75
CA PRO A 103 -6.54 -12.96 -9.81
C PRO A 103 -6.15 -14.33 -10.40
N LEU A 104 -6.40 -15.43 -9.68
CA LEU A 104 -6.17 -16.79 -10.18
C LEU A 104 -7.33 -17.32 -11.04
N ASP A 105 -8.48 -16.66 -11.05
CA ASP A 105 -9.59 -17.00 -11.94
C ASP A 105 -9.40 -16.28 -13.29
N PRO A 106 -9.16 -17.00 -14.41
CA PRO A 106 -8.99 -16.37 -15.71
C PRO A 106 -10.18 -15.52 -16.16
N SER A 107 -11.40 -15.81 -15.67
CA SER A 107 -12.59 -15.02 -15.99
C SER A 107 -12.58 -13.64 -15.33
N SER A 108 -11.77 -13.45 -14.28
CA SER A 108 -11.61 -12.20 -13.56
C SER A 108 -10.62 -11.22 -14.24
N ALA A 109 -9.85 -11.66 -15.22
CA ALA A 109 -8.79 -10.85 -15.81
C ALA A 109 -9.31 -9.54 -16.46
N GLY A 110 -10.43 -9.60 -17.19
CA GLY A 110 -11.05 -8.41 -17.78
C GLY A 110 -11.52 -7.41 -16.71
N PRO A 111 -12.39 -7.82 -15.77
CA PRO A 111 -12.85 -6.98 -14.67
C PRO A 111 -11.71 -6.36 -13.84
N ILE A 112 -10.68 -7.13 -13.49
CA ILE A 112 -9.52 -6.62 -12.73
C ILE A 112 -8.79 -5.55 -13.55
N ALA A 113 -8.58 -5.78 -14.84
CA ALA A 113 -7.89 -4.83 -15.71
C ALA A 113 -8.67 -3.52 -15.87
N GLU A 114 -10.00 -3.58 -16.03
CA GLU A 114 -10.88 -2.40 -16.14
C GLU A 114 -10.90 -1.61 -14.83
N THR A 115 -11.02 -2.29 -13.69
CA THR A 115 -10.98 -1.64 -12.39
C THR A 115 -9.62 -1.00 -12.12
N SER A 116 -8.52 -1.69 -12.43
CA SER A 116 -7.17 -1.14 -12.27
C SER A 116 -6.95 0.11 -13.14
N GLU A 117 -7.47 0.13 -14.38
CA GLU A 117 -7.41 1.28 -15.26
C GLU A 117 -8.20 2.47 -14.71
N TRP A 118 -9.37 2.22 -14.11
CA TRP A 118 -10.16 3.26 -13.45
C TRP A 118 -9.43 3.88 -12.25
N PHE A 119 -8.82 3.07 -11.40
CA PHE A 119 -7.98 3.56 -10.30
C PHE A 119 -6.76 4.33 -10.82
N ALA A 120 -6.07 3.80 -11.84
CA ALA A 120 -4.92 4.48 -12.43
C ALA A 120 -5.27 5.85 -13.03
N GLY A 121 -6.44 5.96 -13.67
CA GLY A 121 -6.97 7.25 -14.14
C GLY A 121 -7.11 8.27 -13.00
N THR A 122 -7.60 7.81 -11.84
CA THR A 122 -7.73 8.65 -10.64
C THR A 122 -6.38 9.00 -10.03
N VAL A 123 -5.45 8.04 -9.97
CA VAL A 123 -4.06 8.30 -9.53
C VAL A 123 -3.46 9.44 -10.34
N ARG A 124 -3.55 9.36 -11.67
CA ARG A 124 -3.03 10.40 -12.57
C ARG A 124 -3.72 11.74 -12.37
N GLU A 125 -5.06 11.76 -12.26
CA GLU A 125 -5.83 13.00 -12.10
C GLU A 125 -5.48 13.72 -10.80
N LEU A 126 -5.13 12.98 -9.73
CA LEU A 126 -4.69 13.52 -8.44
C LEU A 126 -3.18 13.75 -8.35
N GLY A 127 -2.43 13.62 -9.44
CA GLY A 127 -0.99 13.87 -9.49
C GLY A 127 -0.12 12.74 -8.95
N GLY A 128 -0.70 11.56 -8.71
CA GLY A 128 0.02 10.37 -8.29
C GLY A 128 0.71 9.65 -9.44
N SER A 129 1.52 8.66 -9.12
CA SER A 129 2.32 7.94 -10.09
C SER A 129 2.28 6.41 -9.96
N VAL A 130 1.72 5.86 -8.89
CA VAL A 130 1.75 4.42 -8.64
C VAL A 130 0.37 3.91 -8.27
N LEU A 131 -0.05 2.82 -8.90
CA LEU A 131 -1.15 1.96 -8.47
C LEU A 131 -0.56 0.73 -7.78
N VAL A 132 -0.87 0.57 -6.51
CA VAL A 132 -0.46 -0.57 -5.70
C VAL A 132 -1.59 -1.58 -5.68
N VAL A 133 -1.30 -2.86 -5.93
CA VAL A 133 -2.31 -3.91 -6.00
C VAL A 133 -1.92 -5.14 -5.20
N ARG A 134 -2.89 -5.78 -4.58
CA ARG A 134 -2.74 -7.11 -3.98
C ARG A 134 -2.78 -8.16 -5.08
N PRO A 135 -1.68 -8.88 -5.36
CA PRO A 135 -1.58 -9.68 -6.58
C PRO A 135 -2.21 -11.07 -6.51
N VAL A 136 -2.42 -11.60 -5.31
CA VAL A 136 -2.95 -12.95 -5.07
C VAL A 136 -3.55 -13.06 -3.68
N GLY A 137 -4.38 -14.07 -3.47
CA GLY A 137 -5.04 -14.36 -2.20
C GLY A 137 -4.11 -14.85 -1.10
N SER A 138 -4.74 -15.11 0.05
CA SER A 138 -4.05 -15.56 1.27
C SER A 138 -3.45 -16.95 1.11
N ALA A 139 -2.31 -17.16 1.78
CA ALA A 139 -1.59 -18.44 1.82
C ALA A 139 -2.49 -19.61 2.23
N TRP A 140 -3.34 -19.44 3.24
CA TRP A 140 -4.21 -20.51 3.73
C TRP A 140 -5.30 -20.91 2.73
N GLN A 141 -5.71 -20.03 1.82
CA GLN A 141 -6.71 -20.32 0.79
C GLN A 141 -6.08 -20.93 -0.46
N THR A 142 -4.91 -20.45 -0.82
CA THR A 142 -4.27 -20.72 -2.11
C THR A 142 -3.18 -21.80 -1.99
N GLY A 143 -2.47 -21.84 -0.86
CA GLY A 143 -1.27 -22.67 -0.71
C GLY A 143 -0.08 -22.15 -1.52
N PRO A 144 1.02 -22.93 -1.60
CA PRO A 144 2.15 -22.61 -2.47
C PRO A 144 1.73 -22.60 -3.94
N LEU A 145 2.13 -21.56 -4.66
CA LEU A 145 1.78 -21.40 -6.07
C LEU A 145 2.55 -22.37 -6.97
N ASP A 146 1.83 -23.06 -7.84
CA ASP A 146 2.44 -23.87 -8.89
C ASP A 146 2.81 -23.03 -10.14
N ASP A 147 3.46 -23.66 -11.13
CA ASP A 147 3.91 -22.96 -12.33
C ASP A 147 2.75 -22.39 -13.17
N SER A 148 1.62 -23.10 -13.21
CA SER A 148 0.45 -22.67 -13.97
C SER A 148 -0.22 -21.45 -13.31
N GLN A 149 -0.27 -21.41 -12.00
CA GLN A 149 -0.78 -20.26 -11.23
C GLN A 149 0.13 -19.04 -11.37
N ILE A 150 1.45 -19.23 -11.34
CA ILE A 150 2.42 -18.16 -11.63
C ILE A 150 2.22 -17.61 -13.04
N GLU A 151 2.01 -18.45 -14.04
CA GLU A 151 1.76 -18.02 -15.43
C GLU A 151 0.45 -17.22 -15.54
N VAL A 152 -0.62 -17.66 -14.90
CA VAL A 152 -1.91 -16.93 -14.86
C VAL A 152 -1.72 -15.52 -14.26
N LEU A 153 -1.06 -15.43 -13.10
CA LEU A 153 -0.78 -14.16 -12.44
C LEU A 153 0.12 -13.26 -13.29
N ALA A 154 1.18 -13.81 -13.89
CA ALA A 154 2.09 -13.04 -14.71
C ALA A 154 1.38 -12.44 -15.95
N ASN A 155 0.58 -13.23 -16.63
CA ASN A 155 -0.20 -12.77 -17.79
C ASN A 155 -1.20 -11.66 -17.42
N LEU A 156 -1.90 -11.83 -16.29
CA LEU A 156 -2.82 -10.82 -15.78
C LEU A 156 -2.10 -9.51 -15.46
N TRP A 157 -1.06 -9.57 -14.60
CA TRP A 157 -0.40 -8.35 -14.14
C TRP A 157 0.40 -7.65 -15.21
N ASP A 158 0.94 -8.37 -16.18
CA ASP A 158 1.52 -7.80 -17.41
C ASP A 158 0.49 -7.04 -18.23
N ALA A 159 -0.72 -7.59 -18.38
CA ALA A 159 -1.79 -6.92 -19.11
C ALA A 159 -2.27 -5.64 -18.36
N VAL A 160 -2.44 -5.73 -17.04
CA VAL A 160 -2.77 -4.57 -16.18
C VAL A 160 -1.67 -3.53 -16.25
N GLY A 161 -0.39 -3.93 -16.08
CA GLY A 161 0.76 -3.03 -16.10
C GLY A 161 0.87 -2.25 -17.41
N ARG A 162 0.61 -2.88 -18.57
CA ARG A 162 0.55 -2.18 -19.85
C ARG A 162 -0.56 -1.14 -19.93
N ARG A 163 -1.75 -1.42 -19.37
CA ARG A 163 -2.87 -0.46 -19.36
C ARG A 163 -2.57 0.73 -18.45
N THR A 164 -2.05 0.48 -17.24
CA THR A 164 -1.72 1.56 -16.30
C THR A 164 -0.55 2.41 -16.82
N ALA A 165 0.47 1.80 -17.42
CA ALA A 165 1.58 2.50 -18.06
C ALA A 165 1.14 3.42 -19.20
N ALA A 166 0.12 3.04 -19.98
CA ALA A 166 -0.47 3.89 -21.02
C ALA A 166 -1.09 5.18 -20.46
N LEU A 167 -1.46 5.17 -19.17
CA LEU A 167 -1.93 6.34 -18.44
C LEU A 167 -0.79 7.09 -17.72
N GLY A 168 0.45 6.62 -17.82
CA GLY A 168 1.61 7.17 -17.11
C GLY A 168 1.63 6.81 -15.62
N VAL A 169 1.01 5.69 -15.24
CA VAL A 169 0.95 5.17 -13.87
C VAL A 169 1.67 3.82 -13.80
N GLU A 170 2.62 3.69 -12.88
CA GLU A 170 3.33 2.45 -12.63
C GLU A 170 2.45 1.47 -11.85
N LEU A 171 2.49 0.20 -12.19
CA LEU A 171 1.87 -0.87 -11.41
C LEU A 171 2.89 -1.45 -10.44
N ALA A 172 2.52 -1.59 -9.17
CA ALA A 172 3.34 -2.20 -8.14
C ALA A 172 2.56 -3.29 -7.38
N LEU A 173 3.09 -4.50 -7.36
CA LEU A 173 2.49 -5.63 -6.66
C LEU A 173 2.86 -5.57 -5.16
N HIS A 174 1.86 -5.57 -4.30
CA HIS A 174 2.03 -5.54 -2.84
C HIS A 174 1.96 -6.95 -2.26
N VAL A 175 2.96 -7.30 -1.47
CA VAL A 175 2.99 -8.59 -0.76
C VAL A 175 2.69 -8.35 0.71
N ASP A 176 1.46 -8.69 1.11
CA ASP A 176 1.09 -8.72 2.52
C ASP A 176 1.55 -10.01 3.20
N PHE A 177 1.63 -9.99 4.54
CA PHE A 177 2.11 -11.13 5.32
C PHE A 177 1.20 -12.38 5.23
N LEU A 178 -0.04 -12.22 4.78
CA LEU A 178 -0.97 -13.33 4.54
C LEU A 178 -0.85 -13.90 3.12
N SER A 179 -0.20 -13.19 2.19
CA SER A 179 -0.13 -13.54 0.77
C SER A 179 0.44 -14.93 0.52
N ALA A 180 -0.11 -15.63 -0.46
CA ALA A 180 0.50 -16.88 -0.95
C ALA A 180 1.93 -16.69 -1.49
N LEU A 181 2.32 -15.47 -1.87
CA LEU A 181 3.69 -15.15 -2.34
C LEU A 181 4.74 -15.20 -1.23
N ARG A 182 4.35 -15.22 0.04
CA ARG A 182 5.30 -15.43 1.14
C ARG A 182 5.87 -16.85 1.19
N LEU A 183 5.17 -17.82 0.58
CA LEU A 183 5.53 -19.24 0.65
C LEU A 183 6.65 -19.56 -0.35
N GLY A 184 7.73 -20.15 0.18
CA GLY A 184 8.86 -20.61 -0.63
C GLY A 184 9.50 -19.49 -1.46
N ASP A 185 9.57 -19.69 -2.79
CA ASP A 185 10.13 -18.77 -3.76
C ASP A 185 9.05 -18.04 -4.62
N GLY A 186 7.80 -18.04 -4.16
CA GLY A 186 6.64 -17.54 -4.91
C GLY A 186 6.81 -16.10 -5.42
N LEU A 187 7.34 -15.20 -4.58
CA LEU A 187 7.63 -13.82 -4.97
C LEU A 187 8.70 -13.74 -6.08
N ASP A 188 9.80 -14.45 -5.89
CA ASP A 188 10.91 -14.45 -6.87
C ASP A 188 10.42 -14.98 -8.23
N ARG A 189 9.63 -16.07 -8.23
CA ARG A 189 9.07 -16.67 -9.45
C ARG A 189 8.10 -15.74 -10.15
N LEU A 190 7.18 -15.09 -9.42
CA LEU A 190 6.24 -14.15 -10.02
C LEU A 190 6.98 -12.95 -10.62
N LEU A 191 7.94 -12.36 -9.91
CA LEU A 191 8.73 -11.25 -10.45
C LEU A 191 9.57 -11.67 -11.65
N ALA A 192 10.09 -12.89 -11.69
CA ALA A 192 10.83 -13.41 -12.84
C ALA A 192 9.92 -13.65 -14.06
N ALA A 193 8.66 -14.04 -13.85
CA ALA A 193 7.69 -14.31 -14.90
C ALA A 193 7.03 -13.04 -15.47
N THR A 194 7.05 -11.90 -14.74
CA THR A 194 6.44 -10.64 -15.18
C THR A 194 7.42 -9.72 -15.90
N ALA A 195 6.91 -8.92 -16.83
CA ALA A 195 7.67 -7.93 -17.59
C ALA A 195 8.13 -6.77 -16.67
N ALA A 196 9.45 -6.60 -16.51
CA ALA A 196 10.04 -5.67 -15.56
C ALA A 196 9.82 -4.18 -15.86
N ASP A 197 9.47 -3.86 -17.09
CA ASP A 197 9.18 -2.50 -17.55
C ASP A 197 7.76 -2.03 -17.20
N VAL A 198 6.83 -2.95 -16.97
CA VAL A 198 5.42 -2.60 -16.67
C VAL A 198 4.91 -3.11 -15.31
N VAL A 199 5.58 -4.09 -14.70
CA VAL A 199 5.20 -4.62 -13.39
C VAL A 199 6.32 -4.39 -12.39
N GLY A 200 6.06 -3.68 -11.32
CA GLY A 200 6.98 -3.44 -10.21
C GLY A 200 6.56 -4.14 -8.93
N LEU A 201 7.37 -3.91 -7.89
CA LEU A 201 7.13 -4.36 -6.52
C LEU A 201 6.81 -3.15 -5.63
N ALA A 202 5.75 -3.23 -4.86
CA ALA A 202 5.51 -2.39 -3.70
C ALA A 202 6.03 -3.14 -2.47
N LEU A 203 6.98 -2.54 -1.79
CA LEU A 203 7.64 -3.13 -0.64
C LEU A 203 7.14 -2.47 0.63
N ASP A 204 6.38 -3.20 1.43
CA ASP A 204 5.98 -2.81 2.79
C ASP A 204 6.91 -3.47 3.80
N THR A 205 7.57 -2.65 4.62
CA THR A 205 8.58 -3.13 5.55
C THR A 205 8.01 -4.00 6.66
N ALA A 206 6.84 -3.64 7.19
CA ALA A 206 6.22 -4.40 8.27
C ALA A 206 5.58 -5.70 7.77
N GLU A 207 4.93 -5.67 6.61
CA GLU A 207 4.33 -6.87 6.01
C GLU A 207 5.39 -7.95 5.77
N LEU A 208 6.55 -7.55 5.24
CA LEU A 208 7.67 -8.47 5.06
C LEU A 208 8.23 -8.96 6.40
N ALA A 209 8.42 -8.05 7.38
CA ALA A 209 8.96 -8.42 8.68
C ALA A 209 8.03 -9.40 9.42
N VAL A 210 6.71 -9.15 9.41
CA VAL A 210 5.69 -10.07 9.97
C VAL A 210 5.72 -11.42 9.27
N ALA A 211 5.97 -11.44 7.95
CA ALA A 211 6.15 -12.69 7.19
C ALA A 211 7.48 -13.40 7.47
N GLY A 212 8.34 -12.87 8.35
CA GLY A 212 9.65 -13.44 8.65
C GLY A 212 10.71 -13.17 7.56
N MET A 213 10.45 -12.22 6.66
CA MET A 213 11.39 -11.79 5.62
C MET A 213 12.14 -10.54 6.09
N ASP A 214 13.44 -10.46 5.78
CA ASP A 214 14.22 -9.25 6.02
C ASP A 214 13.93 -8.22 4.91
N PRO A 215 13.29 -7.05 5.22
CA PRO A 215 12.95 -6.05 4.23
C PRO A 215 14.17 -5.50 3.48
N VAL A 216 15.32 -5.37 4.15
CA VAL A 216 16.57 -4.88 3.53
C VAL A 216 17.08 -5.90 2.51
N ALA A 217 17.07 -7.18 2.86
CA ALA A 217 17.52 -8.24 1.96
C ALA A 217 16.58 -8.37 0.74
N VAL A 218 15.26 -8.30 0.95
CA VAL A 218 14.27 -8.33 -0.14
C VAL A 218 14.46 -7.11 -1.06
N TYR A 219 14.62 -5.91 -0.47
CA TYR A 219 14.87 -4.71 -1.26
C TYR A 219 16.13 -4.83 -2.11
N ARG A 220 17.27 -5.23 -1.52
CA ARG A 220 18.54 -5.37 -2.25
C ARG A 220 18.44 -6.37 -3.40
N ARG A 221 17.71 -7.48 -3.20
CA ARG A 221 17.48 -8.49 -4.25
C ARG A 221 16.66 -7.95 -5.41
N HIS A 222 15.67 -7.11 -5.13
CA HIS A 222 14.67 -6.65 -6.11
C HIS A 222 14.71 -5.14 -6.39
N ALA A 223 15.78 -4.43 -6.03
CA ALA A 223 15.88 -2.97 -6.12
C ALA A 223 15.45 -2.42 -7.49
N GLY A 224 15.84 -3.09 -8.59
CA GLY A 224 15.45 -2.71 -9.95
C GLY A 224 13.95 -2.87 -10.27
N ARG A 225 13.20 -3.58 -9.43
CA ARG A 225 11.75 -3.82 -9.57
C ARG A 225 10.92 -2.97 -8.61
N VAL A 226 11.51 -2.43 -7.54
CA VAL A 226 10.77 -1.65 -6.54
C VAL A 226 10.35 -0.30 -7.14
N ARG A 227 9.03 -0.07 -7.16
CA ARG A 227 8.39 1.17 -7.63
C ARG A 227 7.74 1.95 -6.51
N HIS A 228 7.48 1.30 -5.39
CA HIS A 228 6.78 1.85 -4.25
C HIS A 228 7.33 1.29 -2.95
N VAL A 229 7.37 2.12 -1.89
CA VAL A 229 7.84 1.73 -0.57
C VAL A 229 6.86 2.24 0.47
N GLN A 230 6.47 1.34 1.40
CA GLN A 230 5.71 1.68 2.60
C GLN A 230 6.57 1.38 3.83
N LEU A 231 6.75 2.38 4.68
CA LEU A 231 7.45 2.27 5.95
C LEU A 231 6.44 2.16 7.07
N LYS A 232 6.35 0.99 7.62
CA LYS A 232 5.50 0.61 8.74
C LYS A 232 6.30 -0.33 9.63
N ASP A 233 6.07 -0.34 10.92
CA ASP A 233 6.72 -1.24 11.86
C ASP A 233 5.77 -2.30 12.38
N ALA A 234 6.33 -3.36 12.98
CA ALA A 234 5.58 -4.45 13.58
C ALA A 234 6.34 -5.01 14.78
N ARG A 235 5.62 -5.76 15.64
CA ARG A 235 6.21 -6.31 16.88
C ARG A 235 6.44 -7.80 16.85
N GLU A 236 5.69 -8.53 16.06
CA GLU A 236 5.71 -10.00 16.06
C GLU A 236 5.76 -10.56 14.66
N VAL A 237 6.47 -11.67 14.53
CA VAL A 237 6.48 -12.49 13.31
C VAL A 237 5.33 -13.48 13.38
N VAL A 238 4.61 -13.62 12.28
CA VAL A 238 3.63 -14.70 12.06
C VAL A 238 4.34 -15.82 11.32
N ASP A 239 4.44 -16.98 11.94
CA ASP A 239 5.08 -18.13 11.31
C ASP A 239 4.23 -18.68 10.15
N GLU A 240 4.85 -19.52 9.32
CA GLU A 240 4.19 -20.06 8.14
C GLU A 240 3.00 -20.95 8.52
N ALA A 241 3.09 -21.71 9.61
CA ALA A 241 2.02 -22.59 10.04
C ALA A 241 0.79 -21.80 10.49
N GLU A 242 0.97 -20.67 11.18
CA GLU A 242 -0.10 -19.74 11.55
C GLU A 242 -0.72 -19.08 10.30
N ALA A 243 0.11 -18.60 9.37
CA ALA A 243 -0.35 -17.99 8.12
C ALA A 243 -1.14 -18.95 7.21
N MET A 244 -0.92 -20.26 7.36
CA MET A 244 -1.67 -21.30 6.66
C MET A 244 -3.02 -21.63 7.33
N THR A 245 -3.49 -20.81 8.26
CA THR A 245 -4.79 -21.03 8.92
C THR A 245 -5.75 -19.87 8.63
N PRO A 246 -7.07 -20.16 8.53
CA PRO A 246 -8.08 -19.09 8.40
C PRO A 246 -8.08 -18.12 9.58
N HIS A 247 -7.52 -18.53 10.72
CA HIS A 247 -7.50 -17.75 11.95
C HIS A 247 -6.68 -16.46 11.80
N ALA A 248 -5.54 -16.50 11.11
CA ALA A 248 -4.71 -15.33 10.91
C ALA A 248 -5.49 -14.23 10.15
N GLU A 249 -6.12 -14.56 9.03
CA GLU A 249 -6.93 -13.60 8.25
C GLU A 249 -8.18 -13.16 9.00
N GLN A 250 -8.88 -14.08 9.66
CA GLN A 250 -10.06 -13.75 10.44
C GLN A 250 -9.74 -12.82 11.59
N PHE A 251 -8.61 -13.01 12.23
CA PHE A 251 -8.12 -12.15 13.32
C PHE A 251 -7.91 -10.71 12.83
N VAL A 252 -7.25 -10.51 11.70
CA VAL A 252 -7.09 -9.19 11.09
C VAL A 252 -8.45 -8.57 10.75
N ARG A 253 -9.36 -9.35 10.16
CA ARG A 253 -10.68 -8.86 9.70
C ARG A 253 -11.66 -8.54 10.81
N THR A 254 -11.66 -9.27 11.92
CA THR A 254 -12.71 -9.18 12.95
C THR A 254 -12.25 -8.59 14.26
N GLU A 255 -11.00 -8.77 14.62
CA GLU A 255 -10.44 -8.35 15.91
C GLU A 255 -9.26 -7.39 15.76
N GLY A 256 -8.97 -6.99 14.53
CA GLY A 256 -7.79 -6.20 14.14
C GLY A 256 -7.72 -4.83 14.80
N GLY A 257 -8.79 -4.34 15.43
CA GLY A 257 -8.78 -3.12 16.18
C GLY A 257 -7.61 -3.03 17.16
N ARG A 258 -7.86 -3.19 18.44
CA ARG A 258 -6.83 -3.01 19.48
C ARG A 258 -5.71 -4.05 19.47
N ARG A 259 -6.04 -5.32 19.27
CA ARG A 259 -5.03 -6.40 19.30
C ARG A 259 -4.15 -6.40 18.06
N GLY A 260 -4.71 -6.05 16.90
CA GLY A 260 -3.94 -5.93 15.67
C GLY A 260 -2.88 -4.83 15.79
N ILE A 261 -3.23 -3.66 16.32
CA ILE A 261 -2.29 -2.55 16.53
C ILE A 261 -1.16 -2.94 17.49
N GLU A 262 -1.48 -3.54 18.63
CA GLU A 262 -0.48 -3.93 19.62
C GLU A 262 0.46 -5.03 19.13
N ARG A 263 -0.02 -5.88 18.21
CA ARG A 263 0.74 -7.03 17.74
C ARG A 263 1.51 -6.72 16.46
N TRP A 264 0.92 -5.98 15.51
CA TRP A 264 1.37 -6.05 14.12
C TRP A 264 1.89 -4.75 13.57
N PHE A 265 1.08 -3.71 13.51
CA PHE A 265 1.43 -2.54 12.70
C PHE A 265 1.34 -1.24 13.48
N PHE A 266 2.42 -0.51 13.53
CA PHE A 266 2.50 0.80 14.14
C PHE A 266 3.45 1.72 13.38
N GLU A 267 3.49 2.99 13.79
CA GLU A 267 4.33 3.98 13.16
C GLU A 267 5.82 3.68 13.27
N PRO A 268 6.63 4.01 12.24
CA PRO A 268 8.08 3.95 12.31
C PRO A 268 8.60 4.82 13.46
N THR A 269 9.35 4.20 14.35
CA THR A 269 10.03 4.88 15.46
C THR A 269 11.38 4.23 15.73
N ASP A 270 12.12 4.74 16.73
CA ASP A 270 13.34 4.12 17.25
C ASP A 270 13.09 3.25 18.50
N GLU A 271 11.83 2.92 18.79
CA GLU A 271 11.43 2.25 20.03
C GLU A 271 11.33 0.72 19.96
N GLY A 272 11.97 0.08 18.96
CA GLY A 272 12.22 -1.35 19.04
C GLY A 272 11.14 -2.25 18.45
N GLY A 273 10.71 -1.96 17.22
CA GLY A 273 9.98 -2.90 16.37
C GLY A 273 10.91 -3.90 15.67
N LEU A 274 10.36 -4.57 14.65
CA LEU A 274 11.07 -5.57 13.85
C LEU A 274 11.94 -4.95 12.73
N VAL A 275 11.65 -3.69 12.34
CA VAL A 275 12.22 -3.07 11.14
C VAL A 275 13.38 -2.15 11.49
N ASP A 276 14.55 -2.42 10.91
CA ASP A 276 15.68 -1.48 10.91
C ASP A 276 15.51 -0.43 9.80
N PHE A 277 14.81 0.66 10.11
CA PHE A 277 14.52 1.73 9.15
C PHE A 277 15.76 2.46 8.67
N GLU A 278 16.78 2.64 9.52
CA GLU A 278 18.01 3.32 9.12
C GLU A 278 18.77 2.48 8.10
N ALA A 279 18.89 1.17 8.32
CA ALA A 279 19.48 0.25 7.35
C ALA A 279 18.67 0.19 6.05
N PHE A 280 17.34 0.17 6.15
CA PHE A 280 16.46 0.11 4.99
C PHE A 280 16.57 1.38 4.13
N VAL A 281 16.45 2.58 4.73
CA VAL A 281 16.56 3.86 4.01
C VAL A 281 17.96 4.07 3.46
N SER A 282 19.00 3.60 4.16
CA SER A 282 20.37 3.60 3.62
C SER A 282 20.49 2.74 2.36
N ALA A 283 19.85 1.56 2.35
CA ALA A 283 19.82 0.71 1.16
C ALA A 283 19.04 1.36 -0.01
N LEU A 284 17.95 2.10 0.27
CA LEU A 284 17.27 2.90 -0.75
C LEU A 284 18.22 3.92 -1.39
N HIS A 285 18.99 4.63 -0.57
CA HIS A 285 19.98 5.61 -1.03
C HIS A 285 21.08 4.96 -1.86
N GLU A 286 21.68 3.85 -1.39
CA GLU A 286 22.73 3.09 -2.06
C GLU A 286 22.34 2.68 -3.50
N HIS A 287 21.07 2.37 -3.73
CA HIS A 287 20.55 1.95 -5.05
C HIS A 287 19.88 3.08 -5.84
N GLY A 288 19.94 4.33 -5.33
CA GLY A 288 19.41 5.50 -6.02
C GLY A 288 17.89 5.49 -6.18
N TYR A 289 17.15 4.95 -5.20
CA TYR A 289 15.69 5.00 -5.21
C TYR A 289 15.19 6.45 -5.23
N ALA A 290 14.30 6.76 -6.18
CA ALA A 290 13.78 8.11 -6.40
C ALA A 290 12.24 8.18 -6.40
N GLY A 291 11.59 7.10 -5.97
CA GLY A 291 10.13 7.00 -5.86
C GLY A 291 9.56 7.63 -4.60
N TRP A 292 8.32 7.32 -4.32
CA TRP A 292 7.65 7.69 -3.09
C TRP A 292 8.00 6.72 -1.96
N ILE A 293 8.27 7.29 -0.79
CA ILE A 293 8.37 6.56 0.48
C ILE A 293 7.14 6.97 1.30
N VAL A 294 6.21 6.06 1.45
CA VAL A 294 4.97 6.27 2.21
C VAL A 294 5.21 5.82 3.65
N VAL A 295 4.91 6.67 4.60
CA VAL A 295 4.88 6.29 6.02
C VAL A 295 3.47 5.85 6.37
N GLU A 296 3.36 4.75 7.07
CA GLU A 296 2.09 4.10 7.38
C GLU A 296 2.04 3.66 8.84
N SER A 297 0.85 3.68 9.38
CA SER A 297 0.49 3.06 10.65
C SER A 297 -0.96 2.60 10.54
N ASP A 298 -1.28 1.42 11.05
CA ASP A 298 -2.64 0.91 10.99
C ASP A 298 -3.38 1.21 12.29
N GLN A 299 -4.60 1.72 12.12
CA GLN A 299 -5.58 1.85 13.20
C GLN A 299 -5.08 2.47 14.51
N SER A 300 -4.16 3.45 14.44
CA SER A 300 -3.71 4.16 15.63
C SER A 300 -4.91 4.76 16.40
N PRO A 301 -4.98 4.59 17.74
CA PRO A 301 -6.00 5.24 18.54
C PRO A 301 -5.87 6.76 18.54
N HIS A 302 -4.71 7.28 18.13
CA HIS A 302 -4.38 8.71 18.06
C HIS A 302 -3.74 9.06 16.71
N PRO A 303 -4.49 8.99 15.59
CA PRO A 303 -3.93 9.15 14.25
C PRO A 303 -3.13 10.44 14.04
N ALA A 304 -3.60 11.55 14.60
CA ALA A 304 -2.92 12.84 14.49
C ALA A 304 -1.56 12.85 15.22
N GLU A 305 -1.50 12.27 16.40
CA GLU A 305 -0.27 12.15 17.18
C GLU A 305 0.72 11.21 16.49
N SER A 306 0.26 10.04 16.05
CA SER A 306 1.05 9.09 15.27
C SER A 306 1.64 9.74 14.02
N THR A 307 0.84 10.50 13.26
CA THR A 307 1.32 11.23 12.08
C THR A 307 2.41 12.25 12.43
N MET A 308 2.27 12.98 13.53
CA MET A 308 3.27 13.96 13.96
C MET A 308 4.57 13.30 14.42
N VAL A 309 4.49 12.20 15.18
CA VAL A 309 5.66 11.43 15.60
C VAL A 309 6.39 10.85 14.40
N SER A 310 5.64 10.25 13.46
CA SER A 310 6.19 9.77 12.19
C SER A 310 6.91 10.87 11.41
N GLY A 311 6.29 12.05 11.30
CA GLY A 311 6.89 13.20 10.63
C GLY A 311 8.19 13.66 11.30
N TRP A 312 8.20 13.70 12.64
CA TRP A 312 9.43 14.02 13.39
C TRP A 312 10.53 12.99 13.14
N TYR A 313 10.20 11.69 13.18
CA TYR A 313 11.16 10.61 12.95
C TYR A 313 11.75 10.66 11.54
N VAL A 314 10.90 10.83 10.53
CA VAL A 314 11.33 11.00 9.15
C VAL A 314 12.30 12.17 9.02
N GLN A 315 11.94 13.35 9.50
CA GLN A 315 12.73 14.57 9.32
C GLN A 315 14.09 14.53 10.07
N ASN A 316 14.12 13.91 11.24
CA ASN A 316 15.28 13.96 12.10
C ASN A 316 16.18 12.71 12.01
N ARG A 317 15.64 11.56 11.53
CA ARG A 317 16.37 10.30 11.47
C ARG A 317 16.54 9.78 10.05
N LEU A 318 15.48 9.75 9.25
CA LEU A 318 15.50 9.03 7.98
C LEU A 318 15.87 9.91 6.77
N ALA A 319 15.25 11.09 6.63
CA ALA A 319 15.52 11.97 5.50
C ALA A 319 16.99 12.39 5.38
N PRO A 320 17.76 12.62 6.49
CA PRO A 320 19.18 12.90 6.39
C PRO A 320 20.01 11.78 5.77
N LEU A 321 19.53 10.52 5.81
CA LEU A 321 20.24 9.38 5.19
C LEU A 321 20.15 9.41 3.66
N LEU A 322 19.05 9.97 3.11
CA LEU A 322 18.87 10.13 1.66
C LEU A 322 19.65 11.32 1.08
N ALA A 323 20.13 12.23 1.92
CA ALA A 323 20.84 13.43 1.50
C ALA A 323 22.37 13.29 1.53
N ARG A 324 22.88 12.15 1.98
CA ARG A 324 24.31 11.84 2.04
C ARG A 324 24.85 11.41 0.69
#